data_cf4da5e284d3291fd506e3e6dbcaecc8
#
_entry.id   cf4da5e284d3291fd506e3e6dbcaecc8
#
_cell.length_a   1.000
_cell.length_b   1.000
_cell.length_c   1.000
_cell.angle_alpha   90.00
_cell.angle_beta   90.00
_cell.angle_gamma   90.00
#
_symmetry.space_group_name_H-M   'P 1'
#
loop_
_entity.id
_entity.type
_entity.pdbx_description
1 polymer ?
#
loop_
_entity_poly.entity_id
_entity_poly.type
_entity_poly.pdbx_seq_one_letter_code
_entity_poly.pdbx_strand_id
1 'polypeptide(L)'
;MYQHSVTVYDADGNLAKTIPDSVDLTAFGVTGHPGISKGAPVEAAYSKDGRFAYVSNYSMYGAGFGPEGSDECRAGDGTSESFLYRINMSTLAIDGVAAVGAVPKYVAVTPDQRYVLVSDWCSYALSVVDRASMREVKRIPLGPYPRGIVVSPDSSKAYVAIMGGRDVAVIDLRSLTTGWIRNVGGGPRHLVLDPTGRYLYATLNKDGQVVKVDTASGTVVGRVATGNQPRSMDISPDGTALYVVNYESNNVAKVRTADLAVTQTIPTGVHPIGITYEPTRDRVWVAIYTGAIVVLTDA
;
A
#
# COMPACT_ATOMS: atom_id res chain seq x y z
N MET A 1 -10.40 0.98 17.24
CA MET A 1 -11.69 0.40 16.81
C MET A 1 -11.83 0.71 15.33
N TYR A 2 -11.97 -0.28 14.47
CA TYR A 2 -12.14 -0.08 13.03
C TYR A 2 -13.49 0.58 12.74
N GLN A 3 -13.51 1.56 11.84
CA GLN A 3 -14.76 2.29 11.54
C GLN A 3 -15.61 1.58 10.47
N HIS A 4 -15.11 0.50 9.86
CA HIS A 4 -15.80 -0.25 8.81
C HIS A 4 -16.36 0.67 7.71
N SER A 5 -15.55 1.59 7.23
CA SER A 5 -15.94 2.54 6.18
C SER A 5 -14.73 3.09 5.43
N VAL A 6 -14.98 3.56 4.22
CA VAL A 6 -14.04 4.36 3.42
C VAL A 6 -14.58 5.78 3.32
N THR A 7 -13.79 6.77 3.69
CA THR A 7 -14.13 8.18 3.54
C THR A 7 -13.50 8.75 2.28
N VAL A 8 -14.30 9.51 1.53
CA VAL A 8 -13.87 10.20 0.31
C VAL A 8 -13.90 11.69 0.57
N TYR A 9 -12.79 12.35 0.32
CA TYR A 9 -12.65 13.79 0.43
C TYR A 9 -12.45 14.42 -0.95
N ASP A 10 -12.93 15.65 -1.12
CA ASP A 10 -12.59 16.46 -2.29
C ASP A 10 -11.18 17.07 -2.15
N ALA A 11 -10.71 17.74 -3.20
CA ALA A 11 -9.39 18.36 -3.21
C ALA A 11 -9.25 19.56 -2.24
N ASP A 12 -10.35 20.06 -1.71
CA ASP A 12 -10.38 21.12 -0.70
C ASP A 12 -10.40 20.57 0.73
N GLY A 13 -10.47 19.23 0.88
CA GLY A 13 -10.48 18.54 2.16
C GLY A 13 -11.87 18.41 2.77
N ASN A 14 -12.93 18.68 2.02
CA ASN A 14 -14.29 18.47 2.50
C ASN A 14 -14.68 17.00 2.34
N LEU A 15 -15.37 16.44 3.33
CA LEU A 15 -15.90 15.10 3.26
C LEU A 15 -17.01 15.01 2.20
N ALA A 16 -16.74 14.34 1.10
CA ALA A 16 -17.70 14.13 0.02
C ALA A 16 -18.63 12.94 0.30
N LYS A 17 -18.10 11.86 0.86
CA LYS A 17 -18.87 10.63 1.12
C LYS A 17 -18.20 9.76 2.19
N THR A 18 -19.02 9.10 3.00
CA THR A 18 -18.65 7.93 3.78
C THR A 18 -19.29 6.70 3.13
N ILE A 19 -18.48 5.76 2.66
CA ILE A 19 -18.93 4.50 2.05
C ILE A 19 -18.87 3.44 3.14
N PRO A 20 -20.01 2.91 3.61
CA PRO A 20 -20.00 1.86 4.62
C PRO A 20 -19.44 0.57 4.03
N ASP A 21 -18.59 -0.09 4.79
CA ASP A 21 -18.16 -1.45 4.50
C ASP A 21 -19.23 -2.43 5.05
N SER A 22 -20.23 -2.64 4.24
CA SER A 22 -21.39 -3.48 4.57
C SER A 22 -21.85 -4.12 3.26
N VAL A 23 -21.35 -5.35 3.01
CA VAL A 23 -21.41 -5.98 1.69
C VAL A 23 -22.06 -7.36 1.81
N ASP A 24 -23.07 -7.61 0.97
CA ASP A 24 -23.52 -8.97 0.68
C ASP A 24 -22.55 -9.59 -0.34
N LEU A 25 -21.65 -10.42 0.14
CA LEU A 25 -20.64 -11.08 -0.69
C LEU A 25 -21.25 -12.03 -1.72
N THR A 26 -22.45 -12.55 -1.45
CA THR A 26 -23.14 -13.47 -2.37
C THR A 26 -23.58 -12.77 -3.65
N ALA A 27 -23.86 -11.46 -3.58
CA ALA A 27 -24.16 -10.63 -4.75
C ALA A 27 -22.98 -10.54 -5.75
N PHE A 28 -21.78 -10.84 -5.30
CA PHE A 28 -20.54 -10.88 -6.11
C PHE A 28 -20.08 -12.31 -6.42
N GLY A 29 -20.92 -13.32 -6.14
CA GLY A 29 -20.61 -14.73 -6.42
C GLY A 29 -19.70 -15.40 -5.39
N VAL A 30 -19.46 -14.77 -4.24
CA VAL A 30 -18.71 -15.36 -3.13
C VAL A 30 -19.65 -16.25 -2.30
N THR A 31 -19.26 -17.51 -2.09
CA THR A 31 -20.02 -18.47 -1.30
C THR A 31 -19.44 -18.67 0.11
N GLY A 32 -20.22 -19.23 1.02
CA GLY A 32 -19.76 -19.55 2.38
C GLY A 32 -19.94 -18.41 3.41
N HIS A 33 -20.35 -17.22 2.96
CA HIS A 33 -20.51 -16.03 3.83
C HIS A 33 -21.93 -15.45 3.68
N PRO A 34 -22.96 -16.10 4.24
CA PRO A 34 -24.34 -15.64 4.08
C PRO A 34 -24.60 -14.35 4.87
N GLY A 35 -25.43 -13.48 4.28
CA GLY A 35 -25.82 -12.20 4.87
C GLY A 35 -24.78 -11.11 4.66
N ILE A 36 -24.88 -10.07 5.48
CA ILE A 36 -24.01 -8.89 5.35
C ILE A 36 -22.69 -9.14 6.06
N SER A 37 -21.60 -8.96 5.33
CA SER A 37 -20.23 -8.97 5.83
C SER A 37 -19.68 -7.55 5.95
N LYS A 38 -18.71 -7.37 6.84
CA LYS A 38 -17.96 -6.12 7.03
C LYS A 38 -16.47 -6.41 6.99
N GLY A 39 -15.69 -5.51 6.44
CA GLY A 39 -14.24 -5.57 6.51
C GLY A 39 -13.65 -4.43 7.34
N ALA A 40 -12.34 -4.37 7.42
CA ALA A 40 -11.58 -3.27 7.98
C ALA A 40 -10.72 -2.63 6.87
N PRO A 41 -11.22 -1.61 6.14
CA PRO A 41 -10.47 -0.96 5.06
C PRO A 41 -9.13 -0.41 5.53
N VAL A 42 -8.07 -0.64 4.76
CA VAL A 42 -6.69 -0.29 5.15
C VAL A 42 -6.00 0.61 4.14
N GLU A 43 -5.97 0.20 2.89
CA GLU A 43 -5.21 0.88 1.84
C GLU A 43 -6.04 0.99 0.58
N ALA A 44 -5.83 2.06 -0.18
CA ALA A 44 -6.54 2.31 -1.42
C ALA A 44 -5.56 2.65 -2.56
N ALA A 45 -5.87 2.18 -3.77
CA ALA A 45 -5.19 2.58 -5.00
C ALA A 45 -6.21 2.88 -6.09
N TYR A 46 -5.91 3.86 -6.94
CA TYR A 46 -6.80 4.26 -8.02
C TYR A 46 -6.42 3.65 -9.36
N SER A 47 -7.42 3.41 -10.20
CA SER A 47 -7.17 3.22 -11.63
C SER A 47 -6.60 4.50 -12.24
N LYS A 48 -5.79 4.36 -13.30
CA LYS A 48 -5.13 5.50 -13.96
C LYS A 48 -6.10 6.58 -14.46
N ASP A 49 -7.30 6.16 -14.84
CA ASP A 49 -8.38 7.04 -15.31
C ASP A 49 -9.27 7.61 -14.18
N GLY A 50 -8.94 7.30 -12.93
CA GLY A 50 -9.68 7.76 -11.74
C GLY A 50 -11.10 7.18 -11.60
N ARG A 51 -11.53 6.27 -12.49
CA ARG A 51 -12.91 5.75 -12.44
C ARG A 51 -13.15 4.75 -11.33
N PHE A 52 -12.10 4.10 -10.85
CA PHE A 52 -12.20 3.09 -9.79
C PHE A 52 -11.14 3.31 -8.71
N ALA A 53 -11.54 3.05 -7.48
CA ALA A 53 -10.62 2.83 -6.37
C ALA A 53 -10.69 1.36 -5.94
N TYR A 54 -9.55 0.80 -5.55
CA TYR A 54 -9.41 -0.56 -5.04
C TYR A 54 -8.97 -0.48 -3.59
N VAL A 55 -9.71 -1.14 -2.70
CA VAL A 55 -9.52 -1.03 -1.26
C VAL A 55 -9.34 -2.42 -0.66
N SER A 56 -8.22 -2.64 0.05
CA SER A 56 -7.98 -3.87 0.81
C SER A 56 -8.65 -3.82 2.17
N ASN A 57 -9.10 -4.97 2.66
CA ASN A 57 -9.69 -5.11 3.98
C ASN A 57 -8.78 -5.93 4.88
N TYR A 58 -8.32 -5.34 5.98
CA TYR A 58 -7.43 -5.97 6.96
C TYR A 58 -7.99 -7.27 7.51
N SER A 59 -9.26 -7.28 7.85
CA SER A 59 -10.01 -8.43 8.36
C SER A 59 -11.44 -8.38 7.86
N MET A 60 -12.09 -9.55 7.83
CA MET A 60 -13.49 -9.67 7.51
C MET A 60 -14.26 -10.16 8.74
N TYR A 61 -15.49 -9.66 8.88
CA TYR A 61 -16.42 -9.98 9.96
C TYR A 61 -17.76 -10.39 9.37
N GLY A 62 -18.39 -11.39 9.98
CA GLY A 62 -19.69 -11.92 9.56
C GLY A 62 -19.71 -13.43 9.58
N ALA A 63 -20.82 -14.01 9.11
CA ALA A 63 -20.98 -15.45 9.08
C ALA A 63 -19.95 -16.10 8.13
N GLY A 64 -19.36 -17.21 8.57
CA GLY A 64 -18.37 -17.98 7.80
C GLY A 64 -16.94 -17.44 7.87
N PHE A 65 -16.68 -16.35 8.60
CA PHE A 65 -15.32 -15.91 8.87
C PHE A 65 -14.83 -16.46 10.21
N GLY A 66 -13.55 -16.82 10.24
CA GLY A 66 -12.82 -17.19 11.44
C GLY A 66 -12.45 -15.99 12.31
N PRO A 67 -11.63 -16.20 13.35
CA PRO A 67 -11.13 -15.11 14.17
C PRO A 67 -10.40 -14.07 13.32
N GLU A 68 -10.49 -12.82 13.76
CA GLU A 68 -9.75 -11.71 13.17
C GLU A 68 -8.24 -11.99 13.17
N GLY A 69 -7.59 -11.76 12.02
CA GLY A 69 -6.14 -11.83 11.92
C GLY A 69 -5.50 -10.60 12.56
N SER A 70 -4.41 -10.81 13.29
CA SER A 70 -3.61 -9.76 13.90
C SER A 70 -2.30 -9.53 13.14
N ASP A 71 -1.55 -8.48 13.50
CA ASP A 71 -0.20 -8.26 12.96
C ASP A 71 0.81 -9.37 13.35
N GLU A 72 0.46 -10.23 14.28
CA GLU A 72 1.30 -11.34 14.76
C GLU A 72 0.98 -12.67 14.06
N CYS A 73 -0.04 -12.72 13.19
CA CYS A 73 -0.43 -13.93 12.46
C CYS A 73 0.66 -14.41 11.49
N ARG A 74 0.67 -15.69 11.22
CA ARG A 74 1.62 -16.35 10.31
C ARG A 74 0.90 -17.15 9.26
N ALA A 75 1.58 -17.44 8.16
CA ALA A 75 1.08 -18.38 7.17
C ALA A 75 0.81 -19.75 7.82
N GLY A 76 -0.41 -20.26 7.66
CA GLY A 76 -0.84 -21.51 8.26
C GLY A 76 -1.57 -21.40 9.59
N ASP A 77 -1.70 -20.23 10.20
CA ASP A 77 -2.45 -20.02 11.46
C ASP A 77 -3.98 -20.17 11.30
N GLY A 78 -4.48 -20.43 10.08
CA GLY A 78 -5.91 -20.56 9.81
C GLY A 78 -6.67 -19.23 9.81
N THR A 79 -5.96 -18.10 9.75
CA THR A 79 -6.57 -16.77 9.56
C THR A 79 -7.39 -16.76 8.27
N SER A 80 -8.64 -16.31 8.36
CA SER A 80 -9.52 -16.24 7.19
C SER A 80 -8.94 -15.35 6.10
N GLU A 81 -9.18 -15.77 4.85
CA GLU A 81 -8.97 -14.92 3.70
C GLU A 81 -9.83 -13.65 3.79
N SER A 82 -9.43 -12.61 3.11
CA SER A 82 -10.11 -11.34 3.08
C SER A 82 -10.43 -10.92 1.64
N PHE A 83 -10.84 -9.68 1.45
CA PHE A 83 -11.33 -9.21 0.16
C PHE A 83 -10.70 -7.87 -0.25
N LEU A 84 -10.54 -7.73 -1.54
CA LEU A 84 -10.28 -6.48 -2.24
C LEU A 84 -11.62 -5.97 -2.78
N TYR A 85 -12.00 -4.75 -2.42
CA TYR A 85 -13.18 -4.09 -2.98
C TYR A 85 -12.80 -3.17 -4.12
N ARG A 86 -13.65 -3.13 -5.15
CA ARG A 86 -13.63 -2.08 -6.17
C ARG A 86 -14.76 -1.10 -5.89
N ILE A 87 -14.41 0.18 -5.80
CA ILE A 87 -15.34 1.29 -5.64
C ILE A 87 -15.44 2.03 -6.97
N ASN A 88 -16.65 2.18 -7.48
CA ASN A 88 -16.92 3.03 -8.64
C ASN A 88 -16.97 4.49 -8.19
N MET A 89 -16.05 5.29 -8.71
CA MET A 89 -15.88 6.69 -8.27
C MET A 89 -16.98 7.63 -8.76
N SER A 90 -17.77 7.25 -9.75
CA SER A 90 -18.91 8.05 -10.19
C SER A 90 -20.14 7.87 -9.30
N THR A 91 -20.33 6.67 -8.74
CA THR A 91 -21.46 6.33 -7.86
C THR A 91 -21.09 6.31 -6.38
N LEU A 92 -19.79 6.28 -6.06
CA LEU A 92 -19.23 6.10 -4.73
C LEU A 92 -19.82 4.89 -4.02
N ALA A 93 -19.89 3.77 -4.75
CA ALA A 93 -20.41 2.50 -4.28
C ALA A 93 -19.45 1.35 -4.60
N ILE A 94 -19.45 0.30 -3.78
CA ILE A 94 -18.73 -0.94 -4.03
C ILE A 94 -19.45 -1.66 -5.18
N ASP A 95 -18.74 -1.90 -6.29
CA ASP A 95 -19.28 -2.54 -7.50
C ASP A 95 -18.51 -3.80 -7.92
N GLY A 96 -17.51 -4.20 -7.14
CA GLY A 96 -16.75 -5.42 -7.37
C GLY A 96 -16.02 -5.89 -6.11
N VAL A 97 -15.88 -7.22 -6.02
CA VAL A 97 -15.22 -7.89 -4.89
C VAL A 97 -14.33 -9.00 -5.44
N ALA A 98 -13.11 -9.11 -4.94
CA ALA A 98 -12.20 -10.21 -5.23
C ALA A 98 -11.69 -10.81 -3.92
N ALA A 99 -11.72 -12.14 -3.80
CA ALA A 99 -11.06 -12.84 -2.69
C ALA A 99 -9.54 -12.71 -2.86
N VAL A 100 -8.84 -12.44 -1.76
CA VAL A 100 -7.38 -12.33 -1.66
C VAL A 100 -6.90 -13.05 -0.41
N GLY A 101 -5.60 -13.05 -0.14
CA GLY A 101 -5.07 -13.70 1.06
C GLY A 101 -5.48 -13.02 2.37
N ALA A 102 -5.01 -13.60 3.47
CA ALA A 102 -5.33 -13.14 4.82
C ALA A 102 -4.60 -11.85 5.19
N VAL A 103 -5.31 -10.92 5.81
CA VAL A 103 -4.81 -9.63 6.31
C VAL A 103 -4.07 -8.83 5.21
N PRO A 104 -4.76 -8.49 4.11
CA PRO A 104 -4.15 -7.68 3.05
C PRO A 104 -3.81 -6.28 3.57
N LYS A 105 -2.63 -5.77 3.18
CA LYS A 105 -2.08 -4.50 3.70
C LYS A 105 -1.94 -3.43 2.64
N TYR A 106 -1.49 -3.77 1.46
CA TYR A 106 -1.17 -2.77 0.43
C TYR A 106 -1.78 -3.15 -0.90
N VAL A 107 -2.15 -2.14 -1.68
CA VAL A 107 -2.77 -2.30 -3.00
C VAL A 107 -1.99 -1.47 -4.01
N ALA A 108 -1.72 -2.03 -5.18
CA ALA A 108 -1.17 -1.29 -6.32
C ALA A 108 -1.87 -1.71 -7.62
N VAL A 109 -2.21 -0.73 -8.45
CA VAL A 109 -2.73 -0.98 -9.81
C VAL A 109 -1.58 -0.90 -10.79
N THR A 110 -1.46 -1.88 -11.70
CA THR A 110 -0.41 -1.83 -12.73
C THR A 110 -0.68 -0.68 -13.73
N PRO A 111 0.35 0.05 -14.20
CA PRO A 111 0.17 1.17 -15.13
C PRO A 111 -0.58 0.82 -16.42
N ASP A 112 -0.45 -0.43 -16.91
CA ASP A 112 -1.20 -0.97 -18.06
C ASP A 112 -2.66 -1.30 -17.73
N GLN A 113 -3.06 -1.13 -16.45
CA GLN A 113 -4.42 -1.37 -15.95
C GLN A 113 -4.88 -2.84 -16.05
N ARG A 114 -3.95 -3.78 -16.16
CA ARG A 114 -4.26 -5.21 -16.25
C ARG A 114 -4.53 -5.83 -14.89
N TYR A 115 -3.69 -5.55 -13.92
CA TYR A 115 -3.74 -6.18 -12.59
C TYR A 115 -3.93 -5.19 -11.46
N VAL A 116 -4.53 -5.69 -10.39
CA VAL A 116 -4.46 -5.11 -9.04
C VAL A 116 -3.66 -6.09 -8.18
N LEU A 117 -2.58 -5.61 -7.59
CA LEU A 117 -1.68 -6.38 -6.75
C LEU A 117 -1.99 -6.09 -5.29
N VAL A 118 -2.07 -7.13 -4.47
CA VAL A 118 -2.38 -7.01 -3.04
C VAL A 118 -1.36 -7.80 -2.23
N SER A 119 -0.72 -7.16 -1.25
CA SER A 119 0.19 -7.83 -0.34
C SER A 119 -0.57 -8.42 0.84
N ASP A 120 -0.51 -9.73 1.00
CA ASP A 120 -1.24 -10.48 2.02
C ASP A 120 -0.31 -10.82 3.19
N TRP A 121 -0.42 -10.02 4.23
CA TRP A 121 0.47 -10.02 5.39
C TRP A 121 0.56 -11.38 6.08
N CYS A 122 -0.57 -12.02 6.37
CA CYS A 122 -0.61 -13.30 7.07
C CYS A 122 -0.51 -14.51 6.15
N SER A 123 -0.82 -14.35 4.87
CA SER A 123 -0.61 -15.41 3.88
C SER A 123 0.84 -15.47 3.37
N TYR A 124 1.68 -14.46 3.68
CA TYR A 124 3.04 -14.33 3.16
C TYR A 124 3.09 -14.41 1.64
N ALA A 125 2.16 -13.74 1.00
CA ALA A 125 1.93 -13.83 -0.44
C ALA A 125 1.62 -12.48 -1.08
N LEU A 126 1.64 -12.47 -2.41
CA LEU A 126 1.09 -11.44 -3.26
C LEU A 126 -0.10 -12.02 -4.04
N SER A 127 -1.29 -11.49 -3.83
CA SER A 127 -2.44 -11.76 -4.69
C SER A 127 -2.36 -10.91 -5.96
N VAL A 128 -2.46 -11.56 -7.11
CA VAL A 128 -2.56 -10.92 -8.43
C VAL A 128 -4.00 -11.02 -8.90
N VAL A 129 -4.71 -9.91 -8.88
CA VAL A 129 -6.13 -9.84 -9.26
C VAL A 129 -6.24 -9.28 -10.68
N ASP A 130 -6.90 -9.99 -11.58
CA ASP A 130 -7.27 -9.45 -12.87
C ASP A 130 -8.33 -8.35 -12.69
N ARG A 131 -8.00 -7.15 -13.14
CA ARG A 131 -8.80 -5.95 -12.89
C ARG A 131 -10.18 -6.01 -13.59
N ALA A 132 -10.26 -6.63 -14.74
CA ALA A 132 -11.49 -6.66 -15.53
C ALA A 132 -12.52 -7.62 -14.91
N SER A 133 -12.08 -8.80 -14.53
CA SER A 133 -12.94 -9.84 -13.96
C SER A 133 -13.10 -9.76 -12.44
N MET A 134 -12.27 -8.98 -11.74
CA MET A 134 -12.18 -8.96 -10.28
C MET A 134 -11.98 -10.36 -9.69
N ARG A 135 -11.07 -11.14 -10.29
CA ARG A 135 -10.70 -12.49 -9.81
C ARG A 135 -9.21 -12.59 -9.57
N GLU A 136 -8.82 -13.23 -8.49
CA GLU A 136 -7.43 -13.62 -8.27
C GLU A 136 -7.01 -14.64 -9.33
N VAL A 137 -6.01 -14.30 -10.13
CA VAL A 137 -5.46 -15.17 -11.18
C VAL A 137 -4.22 -15.89 -10.75
N LYS A 138 -3.54 -15.38 -9.71
CA LYS A 138 -2.35 -15.99 -9.14
C LYS A 138 -2.15 -15.51 -7.71
N ARG A 139 -1.75 -16.41 -6.83
CA ARG A 139 -1.19 -16.09 -5.51
C ARG A 139 0.27 -16.50 -5.52
N ILE A 140 1.17 -15.55 -5.32
CA ILE A 140 2.62 -15.74 -5.41
C ILE A 140 3.18 -15.80 -3.99
N PRO A 141 3.74 -16.95 -3.55
CA PRO A 141 4.39 -17.03 -2.25
C PRO A 141 5.58 -16.06 -2.14
N LEU A 142 5.66 -15.35 -1.02
CA LEU A 142 6.72 -14.40 -0.69
C LEU A 142 7.34 -14.73 0.67
N GLY A 143 8.17 -13.83 1.17
CA GLY A 143 8.67 -13.87 2.55
C GLY A 143 7.65 -13.32 3.56
N PRO A 144 7.99 -13.35 4.86
CA PRO A 144 7.07 -12.96 5.91
C PRO A 144 6.71 -11.48 5.86
N TYR A 145 5.45 -11.20 6.08
CA TYR A 145 4.91 -9.85 6.22
C TYR A 145 5.17 -8.94 5.00
N PRO A 146 4.74 -9.33 3.79
CA PRO A 146 4.83 -8.47 2.62
C PRO A 146 3.97 -7.21 2.83
N ARG A 147 4.47 -6.04 2.37
CA ARG A 147 3.78 -4.77 2.61
C ARG A 147 3.73 -3.88 1.37
N GLY A 148 4.53 -2.83 1.31
CA GLY A 148 4.49 -1.86 0.21
C GLY A 148 4.76 -2.49 -1.15
N ILE A 149 4.03 -2.07 -2.15
CA ILE A 149 4.15 -2.51 -3.54
C ILE A 149 4.35 -1.28 -4.42
N VAL A 150 5.29 -1.34 -5.34
CA VAL A 150 5.38 -0.37 -6.44
C VAL A 150 5.60 -1.11 -7.75
N VAL A 151 5.02 -0.60 -8.83
CA VAL A 151 5.10 -1.20 -10.16
C VAL A 151 5.95 -0.31 -11.07
N SER A 152 6.81 -0.94 -11.89
CA SER A 152 7.60 -0.21 -12.89
C SER A 152 6.70 0.53 -13.89
N PRO A 153 7.12 1.71 -14.41
CA PRO A 153 6.31 2.51 -15.32
C PRO A 153 5.85 1.76 -16.59
N ASP A 154 6.65 0.78 -17.04
CA ASP A 154 6.36 -0.09 -18.19
C ASP A 154 5.50 -1.31 -17.86
N SER A 155 5.05 -1.45 -16.60
CA SER A 155 4.30 -2.62 -16.11
C SER A 155 5.02 -3.96 -16.25
N SER A 156 6.34 -3.98 -16.42
CA SER A 156 7.07 -5.23 -16.56
C SER A 156 7.39 -5.89 -15.21
N LYS A 157 7.55 -5.09 -14.15
CA LYS A 157 7.93 -5.56 -12.82
C LYS A 157 7.12 -4.93 -11.71
N ALA A 158 6.87 -5.69 -10.65
CA ALA A 158 6.43 -5.17 -9.37
C ALA A 158 7.48 -5.46 -8.30
N TYR A 159 7.68 -4.53 -7.39
CA TYR A 159 8.58 -4.65 -6.24
C TYR A 159 7.72 -4.73 -4.99
N VAL A 160 8.01 -5.68 -4.10
CA VAL A 160 7.24 -5.89 -2.87
C VAL A 160 8.20 -5.89 -1.67
N ALA A 161 7.96 -4.99 -0.73
CA ALA A 161 8.74 -4.92 0.51
C ALA A 161 8.41 -6.09 1.43
N ILE A 162 9.43 -6.79 1.94
CA ILE A 162 9.26 -7.90 2.89
C ILE A 162 9.61 -7.39 4.30
N MET A 163 8.60 -6.87 5.00
CA MET A 163 8.78 -6.18 6.28
C MET A 163 9.28 -7.12 7.39
N GLY A 164 8.94 -8.41 7.32
CA GLY A 164 9.46 -9.42 8.24
C GLY A 164 10.91 -9.81 8.01
N GLY A 165 11.55 -9.27 6.98
CA GLY A 165 12.91 -9.62 6.55
C GLY A 165 13.80 -8.40 6.29
N ARG A 166 14.64 -8.54 5.26
CA ARG A 166 15.61 -7.52 4.83
C ARG A 166 15.62 -7.32 3.31
N ASP A 167 14.66 -7.91 2.60
CA ASP A 167 14.69 -8.07 1.15
C ASP A 167 13.49 -7.36 0.50
N VAL A 168 13.61 -7.12 -0.80
CA VAL A 168 12.51 -6.73 -1.68
C VAL A 168 12.32 -7.84 -2.71
N ALA A 169 11.10 -8.36 -2.82
CA ALA A 169 10.74 -9.28 -3.89
C ALA A 169 10.54 -8.51 -5.20
N VAL A 170 10.98 -9.11 -6.30
CA VAL A 170 10.83 -8.56 -7.66
C VAL A 170 9.98 -9.53 -8.48
N ILE A 171 8.78 -9.12 -8.82
CA ILE A 171 7.85 -9.95 -9.58
C ILE A 171 7.93 -9.55 -11.05
N ASP A 172 8.26 -10.48 -11.92
CA ASP A 172 8.06 -10.32 -13.36
C ASP A 172 6.56 -10.45 -13.65
N LEU A 173 5.91 -9.39 -14.13
CA LEU A 173 4.46 -9.34 -14.31
C LEU A 173 3.98 -10.06 -15.59
N ARG A 174 4.90 -10.47 -16.47
CA ARG A 174 4.58 -11.28 -17.65
C ARG A 174 4.51 -12.76 -17.31
N SER A 175 5.51 -13.25 -16.59
CA SER A 175 5.63 -14.67 -16.22
C SER A 175 5.05 -15.00 -14.85
N LEU A 176 4.80 -14.00 -14.02
CA LEU A 176 4.38 -14.10 -12.62
C LEU A 176 5.38 -14.93 -11.79
N THR A 177 6.67 -14.74 -12.05
CA THR A 177 7.77 -15.35 -11.32
C THR A 177 8.48 -14.35 -10.40
N THR A 178 9.12 -14.84 -9.35
CA THR A 178 9.75 -14.01 -8.31
C THR A 178 11.27 -14.04 -8.40
N GLY A 179 11.90 -12.86 -8.48
CA GLY A 179 13.29 -12.59 -8.19
C GLY A 179 13.44 -11.79 -6.89
N TRP A 180 14.67 -11.39 -6.54
CA TRP A 180 14.94 -10.74 -5.27
C TRP A 180 16.02 -9.68 -5.35
N ILE A 181 15.81 -8.56 -4.66
CA ILE A 181 16.87 -7.64 -4.23
C ILE A 181 17.16 -7.95 -2.76
N ARG A 182 18.36 -8.46 -2.48
CA ARG A 182 18.72 -8.97 -1.17
C ARG A 182 19.39 -7.92 -0.28
N ASN A 183 19.13 -8.01 1.03
CA ASN A 183 19.81 -7.22 2.07
C ASN A 183 19.70 -5.70 1.90
N VAL A 184 18.53 -5.20 1.51
CA VAL A 184 18.30 -3.74 1.41
C VAL A 184 18.37 -3.04 2.77
N GLY A 185 17.99 -3.74 3.86
CA GLY A 185 18.00 -3.24 5.24
C GLY A 185 16.87 -3.81 6.08
N GLY A 186 16.81 -3.46 7.36
CA GLY A 186 15.88 -4.02 8.33
C GLY A 186 14.44 -3.53 8.18
N GLY A 187 13.52 -4.44 7.94
CA GLY A 187 12.09 -4.16 7.87
C GLY A 187 11.67 -3.21 6.75
N PRO A 188 11.99 -3.52 5.46
CA PRO A 188 11.52 -2.69 4.35
C PRO A 188 9.99 -2.67 4.35
N ARG A 189 9.39 -1.46 4.34
CA ARG A 189 7.96 -1.32 4.59
C ARG A 189 7.18 -0.66 3.44
N HIS A 190 7.63 0.47 2.95
CA HIS A 190 7.02 1.18 1.83
C HIS A 190 8.03 1.36 0.72
N LEU A 191 7.56 1.37 -0.52
CA LEU A 191 8.38 1.47 -1.71
C LEU A 191 7.84 2.57 -2.63
N VAL A 192 8.74 3.35 -3.24
CA VAL A 192 8.44 4.19 -4.39
C VAL A 192 9.54 4.04 -5.43
N LEU A 193 9.21 4.25 -6.70
CA LEU A 193 10.16 4.36 -7.80
C LEU A 193 10.32 5.83 -8.20
N ASP A 194 11.50 6.19 -8.64
CA ASP A 194 11.65 7.44 -9.39
C ASP A 194 10.85 7.38 -10.71
N PRO A 195 10.49 8.51 -11.33
CA PRO A 195 9.65 8.51 -12.54
C PRO A 195 10.23 7.70 -13.72
N THR A 196 11.53 7.46 -13.74
CA THR A 196 12.19 6.65 -14.77
C THR A 196 12.19 5.16 -14.48
N GLY A 197 11.87 4.76 -13.25
CA GLY A 197 11.95 3.37 -12.77
C GLY A 197 13.38 2.89 -12.49
N ARG A 198 14.38 3.78 -12.58
CA ARG A 198 15.80 3.44 -12.35
C ARG A 198 16.13 3.25 -10.88
N TYR A 199 15.58 4.09 -10.02
CA TYR A 199 15.85 4.03 -8.59
C TYR A 199 14.60 3.64 -7.82
N LEU A 200 14.76 2.62 -6.99
CA LEU A 200 13.79 2.22 -5.99
C LEU A 200 14.19 2.79 -4.63
N TYR A 201 13.26 3.44 -3.96
CA TYR A 201 13.43 3.88 -2.59
C TYR A 201 12.60 3.00 -1.67
N ALA A 202 13.16 2.60 -0.53
CA ALA A 202 12.47 1.82 0.48
C ALA A 202 12.62 2.45 1.86
N THR A 203 11.52 2.59 2.59
CA THR A 203 11.57 2.90 4.02
C THR A 203 11.99 1.64 4.78
N LEU A 204 12.97 1.77 5.66
CA LEU A 204 13.45 0.71 6.54
C LEU A 204 12.93 0.96 7.95
N ASN A 205 11.77 0.38 8.25
CA ASN A 205 11.04 0.67 9.49
C ASN A 205 11.85 0.36 10.76
N LYS A 206 12.66 -0.71 10.74
CA LYS A 206 13.50 -1.10 11.87
C LYS A 206 14.79 -0.28 11.98
N ASP A 207 15.32 0.19 10.84
CA ASP A 207 16.61 0.88 10.79
C ASP A 207 16.48 2.41 10.91
N GLY A 208 15.26 2.96 10.83
CA GLY A 208 15.03 4.41 10.87
C GLY A 208 15.54 5.16 9.62
N GLN A 209 15.60 4.48 8.48
CA GLN A 209 16.26 4.97 7.27
C GLN A 209 15.37 4.87 6.02
N VAL A 210 15.73 5.64 5.01
CA VAL A 210 15.37 5.39 3.62
C VAL A 210 16.61 4.91 2.88
N VAL A 211 16.44 3.89 2.05
CA VAL A 211 17.49 3.33 1.19
C VAL A 211 17.16 3.60 -0.28
N LYS A 212 18.19 3.93 -1.08
CA LYS A 212 18.13 4.06 -2.53
C LYS A 212 18.79 2.86 -3.18
N VAL A 213 18.09 2.20 -4.08
CA VAL A 213 18.52 0.98 -4.79
C VAL A 213 18.49 1.25 -6.29
N ASP A 214 19.56 0.90 -7.00
CA ASP A 214 19.56 0.85 -8.46
C ASP A 214 18.84 -0.43 -8.91
N THR A 215 17.75 -0.28 -9.66
CA THR A 215 16.87 -1.40 -10.04
C THR A 215 17.49 -2.35 -11.06
N ALA A 216 18.42 -1.89 -11.85
CA ALA A 216 19.10 -2.70 -12.87
C ALA A 216 20.11 -3.66 -12.25
N SER A 217 20.89 -3.18 -11.29
CA SER A 217 21.88 -3.99 -10.57
C SER A 217 21.35 -4.68 -9.32
N GLY A 218 20.23 -4.19 -8.77
CA GLY A 218 19.69 -4.63 -7.48
C GLY A 218 20.57 -4.22 -6.30
N THR A 219 21.45 -3.24 -6.45
CA THR A 219 22.38 -2.81 -5.40
C THR A 219 21.92 -1.55 -4.68
N VAL A 220 22.18 -1.49 -3.38
CA VAL A 220 21.98 -0.29 -2.57
C VAL A 220 23.06 0.72 -2.92
N VAL A 221 22.65 1.90 -3.38
CA VAL A 221 23.55 3.00 -3.81
C VAL A 221 23.55 4.19 -2.84
N GLY A 222 22.68 4.20 -1.84
CA GLY A 222 22.65 5.26 -0.83
C GLY A 222 21.70 4.95 0.31
N ARG A 223 21.89 5.65 1.44
CA ARG A 223 21.05 5.56 2.65
C ARG A 223 20.99 6.90 3.34
N VAL A 224 19.86 7.19 4.00
CA VAL A 224 19.70 8.38 4.84
C VAL A 224 18.81 8.05 6.05
N ALA A 225 19.20 8.52 7.22
CA ALA A 225 18.35 8.50 8.41
C ALA A 225 17.28 9.58 8.29
N THR A 226 16.02 9.23 8.49
CA THR A 226 14.89 10.18 8.39
C THR A 226 14.19 10.37 9.73
N GLY A 227 14.18 9.37 10.59
CA GLY A 227 13.52 9.36 11.88
C GLY A 227 13.16 7.95 12.34
N ASN A 228 12.51 7.84 13.48
CA ASN A 228 12.13 6.55 14.05
C ASN A 228 10.89 5.98 13.36
N GLN A 229 10.98 4.72 12.95
CA GLN A 229 9.94 3.98 12.27
C GLN A 229 9.38 4.70 11.03
N PRO A 230 10.18 4.95 9.97
CA PRO A 230 9.65 5.46 8.72
C PRO A 230 8.65 4.44 8.15
N ARG A 231 7.41 4.90 7.89
CA ARG A 231 6.30 4.02 7.50
C ARG A 231 5.92 4.16 6.05
N SER A 232 5.33 5.28 5.67
CA SER A 232 4.93 5.55 4.30
C SER A 232 5.82 6.64 3.70
N MET A 233 5.88 6.66 2.39
CA MET A 233 6.69 7.59 1.64
C MET A 233 6.02 7.84 0.29
N ASP A 234 6.13 9.07 -0.20
CA ASP A 234 5.78 9.39 -1.58
C ASP A 234 6.90 10.23 -2.22
N ILE A 235 6.85 10.36 -3.53
CA ILE A 235 7.86 11.07 -4.33
C ILE A 235 7.21 12.17 -5.14
N SER A 236 7.88 13.33 -5.25
CA SER A 236 7.43 14.41 -6.13
C SER A 236 7.37 13.95 -7.60
N PRO A 237 6.47 14.51 -8.43
CA PRO A 237 6.29 14.09 -9.83
C PRO A 237 7.55 14.20 -10.68
N ASP A 238 8.43 15.15 -10.36
CA ASP A 238 9.74 15.36 -11.00
C ASP A 238 10.83 14.41 -10.48
N GLY A 239 10.51 13.63 -9.44
CA GLY A 239 11.44 12.69 -8.83
C GLY A 239 12.53 13.32 -7.96
N THR A 240 12.46 14.61 -7.65
CA THR A 240 13.53 15.33 -6.94
C THR A 240 13.43 15.26 -5.42
N ALA A 241 12.26 15.00 -4.87
CA ALA A 241 12.02 14.95 -3.43
C ALA A 241 11.20 13.73 -2.99
N LEU A 242 11.59 13.14 -1.86
CA LEU A 242 10.80 12.15 -1.13
C LEU A 242 10.17 12.81 0.10
N TYR A 243 8.96 12.41 0.43
CA TYR A 243 8.24 12.80 1.64
C TYR A 243 8.02 11.55 2.47
N VAL A 244 8.60 11.51 3.68
CA VAL A 244 8.66 10.31 4.51
C VAL A 244 7.99 10.56 5.84
N VAL A 245 6.93 9.82 6.17
CA VAL A 245 6.34 9.86 7.51
C VAL A 245 7.15 8.98 8.46
N ASN A 246 7.57 9.56 9.58
CA ASN A 246 8.28 8.89 10.66
C ASN A 246 7.33 8.74 11.86
N TYR A 247 6.80 7.54 12.03
CA TYR A 247 5.69 7.24 12.93
C TYR A 247 5.98 7.60 14.38
N GLU A 248 7.09 7.13 14.94
CA GLU A 248 7.48 7.40 16.31
C GLU A 248 8.15 8.79 16.51
N SER A 249 8.67 9.37 15.41
CA SER A 249 9.21 10.73 15.48
C SER A 249 8.14 11.82 15.30
N ASN A 250 6.89 11.45 14.96
CA ASN A 250 5.78 12.36 14.80
C ASN A 250 6.05 13.50 13.81
N ASN A 251 6.69 13.18 12.68
CA ASN A 251 7.07 14.17 11.68
C ASN A 251 7.06 13.60 10.26
N VAL A 252 7.16 14.51 9.29
CA VAL A 252 7.48 14.24 7.90
C VAL A 252 8.87 14.77 7.60
N ALA A 253 9.74 13.94 7.02
CA ALA A 253 11.02 14.35 6.47
C ALA A 253 10.90 14.54 4.95
N LYS A 254 11.37 15.70 4.43
CA LYS A 254 11.60 15.93 3.00
C LYS A 254 13.05 15.60 2.69
N VAL A 255 13.28 14.69 1.72
CA VAL A 255 14.60 14.18 1.36
C VAL A 255 14.86 14.47 -0.11
N ARG A 256 15.95 15.16 -0.43
CA ARG A 256 16.38 15.39 -1.82
C ARG A 256 16.94 14.10 -2.40
N THR A 257 16.43 13.66 -3.55
CA THR A 257 16.78 12.35 -4.14
C THR A 257 18.18 12.29 -4.74
N ALA A 258 18.75 13.45 -5.14
CA ALA A 258 20.05 13.52 -5.79
C ALA A 258 21.19 13.07 -4.86
N ASP A 259 21.20 13.52 -3.62
CA ASP A 259 22.24 13.28 -2.63
C ASP A 259 21.76 12.69 -1.31
N LEU A 260 20.46 12.41 -1.21
CA LEU A 260 19.78 11.91 -0.01
C LEU A 260 19.89 12.84 1.21
N ALA A 261 20.03 14.16 0.98
CA ALA A 261 20.01 15.12 2.07
C ALA A 261 18.58 15.32 2.61
N VAL A 262 18.40 15.23 3.93
CA VAL A 262 17.18 15.70 4.59
C VAL A 262 17.17 17.21 4.55
N THR A 263 16.28 17.78 3.73
CA THR A 263 16.20 19.23 3.52
C THR A 263 15.25 19.91 4.50
N GLN A 264 14.25 19.15 5.00
CA GLN A 264 13.23 19.66 5.89
C GLN A 264 12.69 18.57 6.80
N THR A 265 12.32 18.93 8.02
CA THR A 265 11.59 18.05 8.95
C THR A 265 10.43 18.85 9.53
N ILE A 266 9.21 18.38 9.29
CA ILE A 266 7.97 19.09 9.63
C ILE A 266 7.24 18.28 10.70
N PRO A 267 7.02 18.81 11.90
CA PRO A 267 6.20 18.16 12.92
C PRO A 267 4.77 17.95 12.42
N THR A 268 4.19 16.81 12.76
CA THR A 268 2.80 16.46 12.48
C THR A 268 2.05 16.16 13.78
N GLY A 269 0.85 15.62 13.69
CA GLY A 269 0.19 14.98 14.83
C GLY A 269 0.87 13.66 15.21
N VAL A 270 0.42 13.08 16.31
CA VAL A 270 0.97 11.82 16.86
C VAL A 270 0.71 10.66 15.89
N HIS A 271 1.76 9.91 15.58
CA HIS A 271 1.73 8.72 14.76
C HIS A 271 1.21 8.96 13.32
N PRO A 272 1.91 9.77 12.50
CA PRO A 272 1.62 9.86 11.07
C PRO A 272 1.85 8.49 10.42
N ILE A 273 0.91 8.05 9.55
CA ILE A 273 0.94 6.67 9.06
C ILE A 273 0.90 6.57 7.53
N GLY A 274 0.13 7.41 6.86
CA GLY A 274 0.01 7.46 5.41
C GLY A 274 0.43 8.80 4.86
N ILE A 275 0.91 8.83 3.63
CA ILE A 275 1.29 10.06 2.94
C ILE A 275 1.03 9.90 1.44
N THR A 276 0.58 10.97 0.81
CA THR A 276 0.51 11.05 -0.66
C THR A 276 0.76 12.48 -1.13
N TYR A 277 1.42 12.60 -2.27
CA TYR A 277 1.64 13.87 -2.96
C TYR A 277 0.47 14.13 -3.93
N GLU A 278 -0.12 15.29 -3.84
CA GLU A 278 -1.17 15.76 -4.75
C GLU A 278 -0.56 16.79 -5.71
N PRO A 279 -0.37 16.43 -6.99
CA PRO A 279 0.45 17.24 -7.92
C PRO A 279 -0.27 18.46 -8.50
N THR A 280 -1.60 18.54 -8.38
CA THR A 280 -2.38 19.64 -8.97
C THR A 280 -2.16 20.95 -8.23
N ARG A 281 -1.92 20.87 -6.91
CA ARG A 281 -1.77 22.01 -6.01
C ARG A 281 -0.47 21.97 -5.21
N ASP A 282 0.46 21.07 -5.57
CA ASP A 282 1.74 20.85 -4.88
C ASP A 282 1.55 20.67 -3.35
N ARG A 283 0.68 19.71 -2.99
CA ARG A 283 0.35 19.42 -1.61
C ARG A 283 0.75 18.00 -1.20
N VAL A 284 1.13 17.88 0.05
CA VAL A 284 1.40 16.58 0.68
C VAL A 284 0.32 16.32 1.73
N TRP A 285 -0.45 15.28 1.54
CA TRP A 285 -1.51 14.86 2.45
C TRP A 285 -0.97 13.78 3.39
N VAL A 286 -1.13 13.97 4.68
CA VAL A 286 -0.61 13.08 5.72
C VAL A 286 -1.77 12.60 6.59
N ALA A 287 -1.99 11.29 6.60
CA ALA A 287 -2.94 10.65 7.50
C ALA A 287 -2.30 10.41 8.87
N ILE A 288 -2.97 10.86 9.92
CA ILE A 288 -2.56 10.66 11.31
C ILE A 288 -3.37 9.52 11.92
N TYR A 289 -2.72 8.63 12.65
CA TYR A 289 -3.37 7.43 13.21
C TYR A 289 -4.56 7.74 14.13
N THR A 290 -4.60 8.93 14.71
CA THR A 290 -5.71 9.40 15.55
C THR A 290 -6.95 9.86 14.77
N GLY A 291 -6.91 9.82 13.44
CA GLY A 291 -8.05 10.13 12.56
C GLY A 291 -8.02 11.53 11.95
N ALA A 292 -6.95 12.30 12.12
CA ALA A 292 -6.78 13.59 11.46
C ALA A 292 -6.07 13.45 10.10
N ILE A 293 -6.29 14.41 9.21
CA ILE A 293 -5.52 14.60 7.98
C ILE A 293 -4.82 15.96 8.07
N VAL A 294 -3.51 15.97 7.86
CA VAL A 294 -2.71 17.19 7.77
C VAL A 294 -2.34 17.41 6.31
N VAL A 295 -2.52 18.63 5.82
CA VAL A 295 -2.15 19.02 4.46
C VAL A 295 -1.00 20.02 4.53
N LEU A 296 0.11 19.67 3.91
CA LEU A 296 1.31 20.50 3.82
C LEU A 296 1.39 21.05 2.39
N THR A 297 1.75 22.32 2.25
CA THR A 297 2.11 22.89 0.93
C THR A 297 3.58 22.64 0.68
N ASP A 298 3.89 22.09 -0.49
CA ASP A 298 5.28 21.95 -0.92
C ASP A 298 5.76 23.32 -1.46
N ALA A 299 6.77 23.89 -0.80
CA ALA A 299 7.34 25.19 -1.13
C ALA A 299 8.82 25.04 -1.51
#